data_12f7c14d89ab021a74c821ba559e6be2
#
_entry.id   12f7c14d89ab021a74c821ba559e6be2
#
_cell.length_a   1.000
_cell.length_b   1.000
_cell.length_c   1.000
_cell.angle_alpha   90.00
_cell.angle_beta   90.00
_cell.angle_gamma   90.00
#
_symmetry.space_group_name_H-M   'P 1'
#
loop_
_entity.id
_entity.type
_entity.pdbx_description
1 polymer ?
#
loop_
_entity_poly.entity_id
_entity_poly.type
_entity_poly.pdbx_seq_one_letter_code
_entity_poly.pdbx_strand_id
1 'polypeptide(L)'
;MRRIAILAVCFGLLAAPALAQSKAAIQKLEDQWAAAFNKGDAAAVAAMYAEDAYVLPAGDAMVKGRAAIEALWKKDMGALGGVKCTTLDVKPLGRSGAGEIGTCTFKTKAQPPQDGALKYAVVWKKEGGQWKLLVDIWNMDK
;
A
#
# COMPACT_ATOMS: atom_id res chain seq x y z
N MET A 1 59.44 -20.65 -23.97
CA MET A 1 58.28 -21.15 -23.24
C MET A 1 57.65 -19.98 -22.50
N ARG A 2 56.58 -19.39 -23.06
CA ARG A 2 55.84 -18.23 -22.47
C ARG A 2 54.66 -18.77 -21.68
N ARG A 3 54.70 -18.56 -20.36
CA ARG A 3 53.58 -18.91 -19.46
C ARG A 3 52.55 -17.76 -19.48
N ILE A 4 51.38 -18.02 -20.04
CA ILE A 4 50.24 -17.11 -20.01
C ILE A 4 49.52 -17.34 -18.68
N ALA A 5 49.56 -16.35 -17.79
CA ALA A 5 48.76 -16.34 -16.58
C ALA A 5 47.33 -15.85 -16.91
N ILE A 6 46.35 -16.72 -16.78
CA ILE A 6 44.94 -16.38 -16.92
C ILE A 6 44.49 -15.80 -15.58
N LEU A 7 44.24 -14.50 -15.56
CA LEU A 7 43.61 -13.83 -14.41
C LEU A 7 42.10 -14.08 -14.45
N ALA A 8 41.61 -14.94 -13.58
CA ALA A 8 40.18 -15.15 -13.40
C ALA A 8 39.64 -13.96 -12.59
N VAL A 9 38.92 -13.07 -13.28
CA VAL A 9 38.14 -11.99 -12.64
C VAL A 9 36.85 -12.60 -12.10
N CYS A 10 36.80 -12.87 -10.81
CA CYS A 10 35.55 -13.21 -10.12
C CYS A 10 34.69 -11.95 -10.05
N PHE A 11 33.69 -11.86 -10.94
CA PHE A 11 32.59 -10.89 -10.82
C PHE A 11 31.72 -11.33 -9.64
N GLY A 12 31.99 -10.76 -8.46
CA GLY A 12 31.10 -10.88 -7.32
C GLY A 12 29.77 -10.17 -7.66
N LEU A 13 28.71 -10.93 -7.93
CA LEU A 13 27.36 -10.41 -7.93
C LEU A 13 27.08 -9.90 -6.50
N LEU A 14 27.22 -8.60 -6.30
CA LEU A 14 26.60 -7.92 -5.17
C LEU A 14 25.08 -8.03 -5.37
N ALA A 15 24.47 -9.05 -4.77
CA ALA A 15 23.04 -9.10 -4.61
C ALA A 15 22.64 -7.86 -3.79
N ALA A 16 22.10 -6.84 -4.49
CA ALA A 16 21.45 -5.73 -3.82
C ALA A 16 20.44 -6.33 -2.82
N PRO A 17 20.43 -5.90 -1.54
CA PRO A 17 19.43 -6.37 -0.61
C PRO A 17 18.09 -6.10 -1.26
N ALA A 18 17.32 -7.16 -1.53
CA ALA A 18 15.91 -7.00 -1.87
C ALA A 18 15.35 -6.10 -0.78
N LEU A 19 14.86 -4.90 -1.15
CA LEU A 19 14.18 -4.00 -0.22
C LEU A 19 13.02 -4.82 0.34
N ALA A 20 13.34 -5.45 1.47
CA ALA A 20 12.46 -6.37 2.14
C ALA A 20 11.21 -5.63 2.55
N GLN A 21 10.12 -6.34 2.63
CA GLN A 21 8.84 -6.01 3.22
C GLN A 21 9.02 -5.50 4.67
N SER A 22 9.82 -4.46 4.84
CA SER A 22 10.03 -3.87 6.15
C SER A 22 8.83 -3.00 6.51
N LYS A 23 8.48 -2.99 7.78
CA LYS A 23 7.44 -2.09 8.31
C LYS A 23 7.65 -0.64 7.85
N ALA A 24 8.88 -0.15 7.86
CA ALA A 24 9.21 1.21 7.43
C ALA A 24 8.97 1.45 5.93
N ALA A 25 9.23 0.44 5.07
CA ALA A 25 8.98 0.54 3.64
C ALA A 25 7.48 0.56 3.34
N ILE A 26 6.69 -0.28 4.01
CA ILE A 26 5.23 -0.31 3.87
C ILE A 26 4.62 0.97 4.45
N GLN A 27 5.05 1.45 5.62
CA GLN A 27 4.59 2.74 6.17
C GLN A 27 4.79 3.89 5.18
N LYS A 28 5.91 3.92 4.48
CA LYS A 28 6.15 4.95 3.45
C LYS A 28 5.13 4.88 2.30
N LEU A 29 4.68 3.69 1.93
CA LEU A 29 3.63 3.51 0.92
C LEU A 29 2.27 3.98 1.46
N GLU A 30 1.95 3.67 2.71
CA GLU A 30 0.74 4.19 3.38
C GLU A 30 0.76 5.72 3.49
N ASP A 31 1.91 6.32 3.79
CA ASP A 31 2.06 7.78 3.82
C ASP A 31 1.80 8.40 2.43
N GLN A 32 2.25 7.75 1.36
CA GLN A 32 1.97 8.19 -0.02
C GLN A 32 0.50 8.06 -0.37
N TRP A 33 -0.13 6.94 0.02
CA TRP A 33 -1.56 6.71 -0.17
C TRP A 33 -2.38 7.80 0.55
N ALA A 34 -2.12 8.03 1.83
CA ALA A 34 -2.79 9.05 2.64
C ALA A 34 -2.58 10.47 2.09
N ALA A 35 -1.37 10.77 1.60
CA ALA A 35 -1.08 12.06 0.98
C ALA A 35 -1.87 12.28 -0.31
N ALA A 36 -1.99 11.26 -1.18
CA ALA A 36 -2.79 11.32 -2.40
C ALA A 36 -4.28 11.45 -2.06
N PHE A 37 -4.79 10.68 -1.09
CA PHE A 37 -6.16 10.77 -0.60
C PHE A 37 -6.49 12.18 -0.10
N ASN A 38 -5.66 12.74 0.75
CA ASN A 38 -5.87 14.07 1.32
C ASN A 38 -5.82 15.20 0.29
N LYS A 39 -5.12 14.99 -0.85
CA LYS A 39 -5.12 15.90 -2.00
C LYS A 39 -6.37 15.76 -2.88
N GLY A 40 -7.17 14.71 -2.67
CA GLY A 40 -8.31 14.40 -3.54
C GLY A 40 -7.92 13.75 -4.87
N ASP A 41 -6.71 13.18 -4.96
CA ASP A 41 -6.18 12.52 -6.16
C ASP A 41 -6.56 11.03 -6.18
N ALA A 42 -7.80 10.75 -6.55
CA ALA A 42 -8.32 9.39 -6.60
C ALA A 42 -7.59 8.51 -7.62
N ALA A 43 -7.11 9.09 -8.72
CA ALA A 43 -6.35 8.37 -9.73
C ALA A 43 -4.97 7.93 -9.19
N ALA A 44 -4.28 8.81 -8.45
CA ALA A 44 -3.01 8.46 -7.80
C ALA A 44 -3.20 7.37 -6.73
N VAL A 45 -4.28 7.44 -5.94
CA VAL A 45 -4.63 6.39 -4.98
C VAL A 45 -4.90 5.07 -5.70
N ALA A 46 -5.74 5.08 -6.73
CA ALA A 46 -6.07 3.88 -7.50
C ALA A 46 -4.84 3.25 -8.19
N ALA A 47 -3.88 4.06 -8.63
CA ALA A 47 -2.63 3.58 -9.23
C ALA A 47 -1.74 2.78 -8.26
N MET A 48 -1.97 2.90 -6.95
CA MET A 48 -1.28 2.08 -5.94
C MET A 48 -1.86 0.67 -5.81
N TYR A 49 -3.05 0.41 -6.37
CA TYR A 49 -3.69 -0.90 -6.39
C TYR A 49 -3.27 -1.72 -7.62
N ALA A 50 -3.24 -3.05 -7.46
CA ALA A 50 -3.12 -3.97 -8.60
C ALA A 50 -4.35 -3.86 -9.50
N GLU A 51 -4.22 -4.25 -10.78
CA GLU A 51 -5.34 -4.19 -11.74
C GLU A 51 -6.54 -5.05 -11.30
N ASP A 52 -6.26 -6.18 -10.65
CA ASP A 52 -7.25 -7.16 -10.19
C ASP A 52 -7.55 -7.06 -8.69
N ALA A 53 -7.14 -5.95 -8.05
CA ALA A 53 -7.29 -5.75 -6.61
C ALA A 53 -8.75 -5.76 -6.15
N TYR A 54 -8.92 -6.12 -4.89
CA TYR A 54 -10.19 -6.08 -4.17
C TYR A 54 -10.13 -5.08 -3.02
N VAL A 55 -11.20 -4.32 -2.86
CA VAL A 55 -11.43 -3.46 -1.70
C VAL A 55 -12.73 -3.90 -1.05
N LEU A 56 -12.70 -4.11 0.26
CA LEU A 56 -13.83 -4.57 1.07
C LEU A 56 -14.21 -3.49 2.09
N PRO A 57 -15.04 -2.51 1.66
CA PRO A 57 -15.45 -1.41 2.53
C PRO A 57 -16.31 -1.89 3.69
N ALA A 58 -16.14 -1.28 4.87
CA ALA A 58 -17.00 -1.58 6.02
C ALA A 58 -18.45 -1.20 5.73
N GLY A 59 -19.34 -2.19 5.75
CA GLY A 59 -20.79 -1.98 5.57
C GLY A 59 -21.26 -1.78 4.12
N ASP A 60 -20.34 -1.80 3.15
CA ASP A 60 -20.66 -1.65 1.72
C ASP A 60 -20.30 -2.91 0.91
N ALA A 61 -20.72 -2.96 -0.34
CA ALA A 61 -20.39 -4.04 -1.26
C ALA A 61 -18.90 -4.05 -1.60
N MET A 62 -18.34 -5.25 -1.78
CA MET A 62 -16.98 -5.44 -2.25
C MET A 62 -16.78 -4.80 -3.64
N VAL A 63 -15.65 -4.14 -3.83
CA VAL A 63 -15.26 -3.49 -5.08
C VAL A 63 -14.07 -4.24 -5.69
N LYS A 64 -14.07 -4.44 -7.00
CA LYS A 64 -13.00 -5.12 -7.72
C LYS A 64 -12.49 -4.28 -8.89
N GLY A 65 -11.18 -4.24 -9.02
CA GLY A 65 -10.48 -3.63 -10.14
C GLY A 65 -10.25 -2.13 -9.98
N ARG A 66 -9.16 -1.65 -10.56
CA ARG A 66 -8.63 -0.30 -10.35
C ARG A 66 -9.64 0.81 -10.67
N ALA A 67 -10.39 0.73 -11.77
CA ALA A 67 -11.36 1.77 -12.14
C ALA A 67 -12.49 1.91 -11.12
N ALA A 68 -13.02 0.78 -10.63
CA ALA A 68 -14.06 0.80 -9.60
C ALA A 68 -13.53 1.28 -8.24
N ILE A 69 -12.27 0.93 -7.92
CA ILE A 69 -11.54 1.41 -6.72
C ILE A 69 -11.33 2.93 -6.80
N GLU A 70 -10.98 3.48 -7.96
CA GLU A 70 -10.87 4.93 -8.16
C GLU A 70 -12.19 5.64 -7.87
N ALA A 71 -13.31 5.10 -8.39
CA ALA A 71 -14.63 5.66 -8.14
C ALA A 71 -15.04 5.63 -6.66
N LEU A 72 -14.69 4.54 -5.93
CA LEU A 72 -14.89 4.43 -4.49
C LEU A 72 -14.13 5.53 -3.74
N TRP A 73 -12.83 5.65 -3.97
CA TRP A 73 -12.00 6.65 -3.28
C TRP A 73 -12.39 8.08 -3.62
N LYS A 74 -12.80 8.34 -4.87
CA LYS A 74 -13.33 9.65 -5.26
C LYS A 74 -14.58 10.04 -4.46
N LYS A 75 -15.48 9.07 -4.20
CA LYS A 75 -16.67 9.26 -3.35
C LYS A 75 -16.23 9.56 -1.91
N ASP A 76 -15.33 8.76 -1.34
CA ASP A 76 -14.93 8.87 0.06
C ASP A 76 -14.12 10.15 0.34
N MET A 77 -13.29 10.59 -0.61
CA MET A 77 -12.58 11.88 -0.56
C MET A 77 -13.55 13.07 -0.51
N GLY A 78 -14.78 12.92 -1.00
CA GLY A 78 -15.85 13.92 -0.86
C GLY A 78 -16.35 14.06 0.60
N ALA A 79 -16.29 12.99 1.37
CA ALA A 79 -16.84 12.91 2.72
C ALA A 79 -15.80 12.98 3.84
N LEU A 80 -14.55 12.59 3.55
CA LEU A 80 -13.47 12.42 4.52
C LEU A 80 -12.24 13.25 4.16
N GLY A 81 -11.41 13.54 5.14
CA GLY A 81 -10.11 14.20 4.98
C GLY A 81 -9.26 14.09 6.23
N GLY A 82 -8.04 14.62 6.16
CA GLY A 82 -7.08 14.53 7.27
C GLY A 82 -6.69 13.09 7.61
N VAL A 83 -6.73 12.20 6.62
CA VAL A 83 -6.40 10.79 6.79
C VAL A 83 -4.93 10.63 7.15
N LYS A 84 -4.68 9.87 8.20
CA LYS A 84 -3.34 9.47 8.64
C LYS A 84 -3.36 8.00 9.03
N CYS A 85 -2.55 7.20 8.35
CA CYS A 85 -2.43 5.76 8.59
C CYS A 85 -1.13 5.41 9.31
N THR A 86 -1.20 4.40 10.15
CA THR A 86 -0.06 3.88 10.90
C THR A 86 0.01 2.37 10.72
N THR A 87 1.05 1.90 10.10
CA THR A 87 1.38 0.48 9.99
C THR A 87 1.76 -0.08 11.38
N LEU A 88 1.02 -1.03 11.90
CA LEU A 88 1.31 -1.66 13.19
C LEU A 88 2.22 -2.86 13.03
N ASP A 89 1.94 -3.74 12.06
CA ASP A 89 2.69 -4.97 11.83
C ASP A 89 2.74 -5.31 10.33
N VAL A 90 3.82 -5.96 9.91
CA VAL A 90 4.01 -6.45 8.54
C VAL A 90 4.56 -7.87 8.59
N LYS A 91 3.89 -8.80 7.90
CA LYS A 91 4.29 -10.19 7.76
C LYS A 91 4.67 -10.49 6.31
N PRO A 92 5.87 -11.01 6.05
CA PRO A 92 6.22 -11.48 4.71
C PRO A 92 5.30 -12.63 4.26
N LEU A 93 4.82 -12.57 3.02
CA LEU A 93 4.06 -13.62 2.35
C LEU A 93 4.84 -14.09 1.13
N GLY A 94 5.96 -14.77 1.37
CA GLY A 94 6.92 -15.15 0.34
C GLY A 94 7.77 -13.97 -0.14
N ARG A 95 8.33 -14.06 -1.37
CA ARG A 95 9.27 -13.05 -1.91
C ARG A 95 8.56 -11.82 -2.49
N SER A 96 7.32 -11.94 -2.88
CA SER A 96 6.57 -10.92 -3.60
C SER A 96 5.24 -10.54 -2.95
N GLY A 97 5.00 -10.96 -1.71
CA GLY A 97 3.81 -10.65 -0.94
C GLY A 97 4.12 -10.15 0.45
N ALA A 98 3.24 -9.31 1.01
CA ALA A 98 3.26 -8.91 2.41
C ALA A 98 1.83 -8.75 2.92
N GLY A 99 1.60 -9.17 4.16
CA GLY A 99 0.39 -8.83 4.90
C GLY A 99 0.69 -7.69 5.85
N GLU A 100 -0.20 -6.72 5.92
CA GLU A 100 -0.09 -5.57 6.80
C GLU A 100 -1.31 -5.46 7.70
N ILE A 101 -1.09 -5.03 8.93
CA ILE A 101 -2.13 -4.61 9.87
C ILE A 101 -1.83 -3.17 10.28
N GLY A 102 -2.83 -2.32 10.26
CA GLY A 102 -2.68 -0.92 10.65
C GLY A 102 -3.96 -0.27 11.13
N THR A 103 -3.84 1.00 11.45
CA THR A 103 -4.94 1.87 11.84
C THR A 103 -4.87 3.18 11.09
N CYS A 104 -6.02 3.79 10.80
CA CYS A 104 -6.05 5.15 10.29
C CYS A 104 -6.98 6.01 11.15
N THR A 105 -6.64 7.28 11.26
CA THR A 105 -7.52 8.33 11.78
C THR A 105 -7.93 9.25 10.63
N PHE A 106 -9.09 9.86 10.74
CA PHE A 106 -9.63 10.77 9.74
C PHE A 106 -10.62 11.76 10.36
N LYS A 107 -11.01 12.76 9.60
CA LYS A 107 -12.11 13.67 9.93
C LYS A 107 -13.19 13.61 8.87
N THR A 108 -14.45 13.62 9.29
CA THR A 108 -15.55 13.83 8.34
C THR A 108 -15.57 15.29 7.87
N LYS A 109 -16.05 15.52 6.65
CA LYS A 109 -16.29 16.87 6.12
C LYS A 109 -17.68 17.40 6.47
N ALA A 110 -18.42 16.69 7.33
CA ALA A 110 -19.68 17.15 7.90
C ALA A 110 -19.52 18.40 8.77
N GLN A 111 -20.63 19.04 9.08
CA GLN A 111 -20.67 20.21 9.98
C GLN A 111 -21.54 19.89 11.21
N PRO A 112 -20.96 19.81 12.42
CA PRO A 112 -19.52 19.92 12.73
C PRO A 112 -18.72 18.69 12.27
N PRO A 113 -17.40 18.85 11.99
CA PRO A 113 -16.54 17.72 11.67
C PRO A 113 -16.47 16.73 12.85
N GLN A 114 -16.40 15.45 12.53
CA GLN A 114 -16.25 14.37 13.52
C GLN A 114 -14.93 13.64 13.27
N ASP A 115 -14.24 13.31 14.34
CA ASP A 115 -13.08 12.43 14.29
C ASP A 115 -13.52 10.99 14.15
N GLY A 116 -12.80 10.22 13.33
CA GLY A 116 -13.00 8.81 13.15
C GLY A 116 -11.69 8.05 13.19
N ALA A 117 -11.80 6.77 13.52
CA ALA A 117 -10.69 5.83 13.48
C ALA A 117 -11.16 4.50 12.88
N LEU A 118 -10.25 3.84 12.18
CA LEU A 118 -10.46 2.52 11.62
C LEU A 118 -9.21 1.66 11.82
N LYS A 119 -9.40 0.35 11.78
CA LYS A 119 -8.34 -0.65 11.69
C LYS A 119 -8.45 -1.35 10.35
N TYR A 120 -7.32 -1.71 9.77
CA TYR A 120 -7.28 -2.31 8.45
C TYR A 120 -6.32 -3.49 8.37
N ALA A 121 -6.57 -4.34 7.39
CA ALA A 121 -5.64 -5.36 6.95
C ALA A 121 -5.49 -5.27 5.44
N VAL A 122 -4.25 -5.31 4.97
CA VAL A 122 -3.91 -5.18 3.55
C VAL A 122 -3.01 -6.35 3.14
N VAL A 123 -3.24 -6.85 1.93
CA VAL A 123 -2.30 -7.73 1.25
C VAL A 123 -1.62 -6.93 0.15
N TRP A 124 -0.33 -6.82 0.24
CA TRP A 124 0.55 -6.23 -0.77
C TRP A 124 1.08 -7.30 -1.72
N LYS A 125 1.21 -6.96 -2.99
CA LYS A 125 1.80 -7.78 -4.05
C LYS A 125 2.88 -6.97 -4.77
N LYS A 126 4.01 -7.59 -5.07
CA LYS A 126 5.07 -6.94 -5.85
C LYS A 126 4.90 -7.26 -7.33
N GLU A 127 4.67 -6.25 -8.14
CA GLU A 127 4.52 -6.32 -9.59
C GLU A 127 5.54 -5.39 -10.26
N GLY A 128 6.34 -5.91 -11.20
CA GLY A 128 7.33 -5.09 -11.91
C GLY A 128 8.31 -4.35 -10.97
N GLY A 129 8.63 -4.94 -9.81
CA GLY A 129 9.48 -4.31 -8.80
C GLY A 129 8.77 -3.32 -7.86
N GLN A 130 7.50 -3.01 -8.10
CA GLN A 130 6.70 -2.09 -7.28
C GLN A 130 5.70 -2.84 -6.40
N TRP A 131 5.50 -2.34 -5.18
CA TRP A 131 4.45 -2.84 -4.29
C TRP A 131 3.09 -2.26 -4.69
N LYS A 132 2.09 -3.13 -4.81
CA LYS A 132 0.70 -2.79 -5.12
C LYS A 132 -0.23 -3.41 -4.08
N LEU A 133 -1.26 -2.68 -3.68
CA LEU A 133 -2.36 -3.20 -2.87
C LEU A 133 -3.14 -4.23 -3.69
N LEU A 134 -3.28 -5.44 -3.18
CA LEU A 134 -4.04 -6.52 -3.82
C LEU A 134 -5.39 -6.75 -3.14
N VAL A 135 -5.40 -6.70 -1.80
CA VAL A 135 -6.62 -6.78 -1.00
C VAL A 135 -6.53 -5.71 0.07
N ASP A 136 -7.62 -5.00 0.27
CA ASP A 136 -7.73 -3.96 1.27
C ASP A 136 -9.09 -4.08 1.97
N ILE A 137 -9.07 -4.25 3.29
CA ILE A 137 -10.25 -4.37 4.13
C ILE A 137 -10.10 -3.53 5.39
N TRP A 138 -11.16 -2.84 5.77
CA TRP A 138 -11.18 -2.09 7.02
C TRP A 138 -12.49 -2.22 7.77
N ASN A 139 -12.42 -1.93 9.05
CA ASN A 139 -13.57 -1.77 9.94
C ASN A 139 -13.36 -0.55 10.83
N MET A 140 -14.46 0.07 11.24
CA MET A 140 -14.38 1.16 12.20
C MET A 140 -13.77 0.62 13.50
N ASP A 141 -12.90 1.41 14.10
CA ASP A 141 -12.36 1.14 15.42
C ASP A 141 -13.18 1.94 16.44
N LYS A 142 -13.75 1.22 17.40
CA LYS A 142 -14.65 1.81 18.41
C LYS A 142 -13.86 2.56 19.47
#